data_e0bc04a3270d80ce40d47dcd44fcce37
#
_entry.id   e0bc04a3270d80ce40d47dcd44fcce37
#
_cell.length_a   1.000
_cell.length_b   1.000
_cell.length_c   1.000
_cell.angle_alpha   90.00
_cell.angle_beta   90.00
_cell.angle_gamma   90.00
#
_symmetry.space_group_name_H-M   'P 1'
#
loop_
_entity.id
_entity.type
_entity.pdbx_description
1 polymer ?
#
loop_
_entity_poly.entity_id
_entity_poly.type
_entity_poly.pdbx_seq_one_letter_code
_entity_poly.pdbx_strand_id
1 'polypeptide(L)'
;MNKKYTLISISILTALYSQQSLADLHAQCLLGVPHFTGEVVKGDVNNLPVYIEADKAEINQPTQAIYQGNVDLKQGNRHLAGNSVEVKQTGEGNQTQRWAYLRGGFDYKDNQINLLGNDASFNLDSKNGNVTDA
;
A
#
# COMPACT_ATOMS: atom_id res chain seq x y z
N MET A 1 39.62 -48.77 47.92
CA MET A 1 38.46 -48.39 48.70
C MET A 1 37.87 -47.09 48.13
N ASN A 2 36.60 -47.14 47.76
CA ASN A 2 35.70 -46.04 47.48
C ASN A 2 35.92 -45.17 46.21
N LYS A 3 35.73 -45.80 45.07
CA LYS A 3 35.46 -45.18 43.77
C LYS A 3 33.93 -45.09 43.54
N LYS A 4 33.16 -44.28 44.26
CA LYS A 4 31.71 -44.23 44.06
C LYS A 4 31.07 -42.83 44.00
N TYR A 5 31.83 -41.75 44.01
CA TYR A 5 31.24 -40.38 44.12
C TYR A 5 31.59 -39.44 42.95
N THR A 6 32.10 -39.92 41.83
CA THR A 6 32.60 -39.04 40.77
C THR A 6 31.69 -39.02 39.52
N LEU A 7 30.51 -39.63 39.55
CA LEU A 7 29.65 -39.72 38.36
C LEU A 7 28.33 -38.92 38.44
N ILE A 8 28.12 -38.16 39.52
CA ILE A 8 26.85 -37.39 39.69
C ILE A 8 27.02 -35.88 39.36
N SER A 9 28.25 -35.40 39.21
CA SER A 9 28.51 -33.95 39.06
C SER A 9 28.52 -33.43 37.61
N ILE A 10 28.39 -34.30 36.60
CA ILE A 10 28.44 -33.88 35.18
C ILE A 10 27.09 -33.70 34.54
N SER A 11 26.00 -34.18 35.15
CA SER A 11 24.67 -34.15 34.55
C SER A 11 23.89 -32.85 34.83
N ILE A 12 24.40 -31.91 35.59
CA ILE A 12 23.68 -30.66 35.95
C ILE A 12 24.10 -29.47 35.11
N LEU A 13 25.18 -29.57 34.33
CA LEU A 13 25.71 -28.43 33.58
C LEU A 13 25.16 -28.28 32.15
N THR A 14 24.37 -29.24 31.63
CA THR A 14 23.82 -29.19 30.31
C THR A 14 22.39 -28.65 30.20
N ALA A 15 21.75 -28.29 31.30
CA ALA A 15 20.37 -27.81 31.33
C ALA A 15 20.23 -26.27 31.25
N LEU A 16 21.30 -25.51 31.11
CA LEU A 16 21.30 -24.06 31.19
C LEU A 16 21.51 -23.33 29.86
N TYR A 17 21.57 -24.06 28.73
CA TYR A 17 21.75 -23.45 27.41
C TYR A 17 20.49 -23.46 26.54
N SER A 18 19.31 -23.75 27.07
CA SER A 18 18.05 -23.59 26.37
C SER A 18 17.34 -22.31 26.79
N GLN A 19 18.01 -21.20 26.63
CA GLN A 19 17.38 -19.89 26.87
C GLN A 19 17.66 -18.99 25.68
N GLN A 20 16.58 -18.46 25.17
CA GLN A 20 16.50 -17.28 24.32
C GLN A 20 16.56 -17.51 22.81
N SER A 21 15.55 -18.17 22.31
CA SER A 21 14.94 -17.69 21.10
C SER A 21 13.59 -17.02 21.46
N LEU A 22 13.64 -15.96 22.22
CA LEU A 22 12.64 -14.93 22.08
C LEU A 22 12.90 -14.31 20.73
N ALA A 23 12.32 -14.93 19.69
CA ALA A 23 12.21 -14.29 18.41
C ALA A 23 11.61 -12.93 18.69
N ASP A 24 12.35 -11.90 18.39
CA ASP A 24 11.93 -10.53 18.46
C ASP A 24 10.87 -10.31 17.37
N LEU A 25 9.65 -10.80 17.63
CA LEU A 25 8.50 -10.66 16.75
C LEU A 25 8.16 -9.18 16.52
N HIS A 26 8.64 -8.28 17.37
CA HIS A 26 8.44 -6.86 17.21
C HIS A 26 9.31 -6.27 16.10
N ALA A 27 10.51 -6.81 15.86
CA ALA A 27 11.37 -6.34 14.80
C ALA A 27 10.90 -6.80 13.41
N GLN A 28 10.24 -7.95 13.31
CA GLN A 28 9.75 -8.48 12.03
C GLN A 28 8.47 -7.79 11.52
N CYS A 29 7.65 -7.22 12.39
CA CYS A 29 6.49 -6.43 11.97
C CYS A 29 6.84 -5.03 11.48
N LEU A 30 8.03 -4.53 11.79
CA LEU A 30 8.50 -3.20 11.35
C LEU A 30 9.30 -3.22 10.03
N LEU A 31 9.64 -4.40 9.52
CA LEU A 31 10.50 -4.56 8.34
C LEU A 31 9.74 -4.69 7.01
N GLY A 32 8.46 -4.45 6.97
CA GLY A 32 7.71 -4.93 5.82
C GLY A 32 6.93 -3.93 4.99
N VAL A 33 6.78 -2.68 5.36
CA VAL A 33 6.11 -1.71 4.49
C VAL A 33 7.17 -0.82 3.87
N PRO A 34 7.45 -0.94 2.56
CA PRO A 34 8.30 0.02 1.88
C PRO A 34 7.65 1.39 2.04
N HIS A 35 8.24 2.24 2.87
CA HIS A 35 7.82 3.63 2.91
C HIS A 35 8.14 4.26 1.56
N PHE A 36 7.14 4.75 0.88
CA PHE A 36 7.35 5.63 -0.25
C PHE A 36 8.03 6.90 0.26
N THR A 37 9.32 7.07 -0.08
CA THR A 37 10.11 8.26 0.24
C THR A 37 9.92 9.32 -0.85
N GLY A 38 8.67 9.62 -1.20
CA GLY A 38 8.37 10.77 -2.05
C GLY A 38 8.71 12.07 -1.35
N GLU A 39 8.97 13.12 -2.12
CA GLU A 39 9.23 14.44 -1.57
C GLU A 39 8.14 14.86 -0.60
N VAL A 40 8.53 15.40 0.55
CA VAL A 40 7.60 15.98 1.51
C VAL A 40 6.98 17.21 0.88
N VAL A 41 5.79 17.08 0.37
CA VAL A 41 5.04 18.19 -0.22
C VAL A 41 4.55 19.10 0.88
N LYS A 42 4.98 20.36 0.85
CA LYS A 42 4.46 21.40 1.74
C LYS A 42 3.19 21.98 1.12
N GLY A 43 2.06 21.80 1.79
CA GLY A 43 0.77 22.35 1.36
C GLY A 43 -0.30 21.28 1.14
N ASP A 44 -1.48 21.69 0.67
CA ASP A 44 -2.57 20.77 0.35
C ASP A 44 -2.30 20.06 -0.99
N VAL A 45 -2.05 18.76 -0.91
CA VAL A 45 -1.80 17.89 -2.07
C VAL A 45 -2.93 17.96 -3.09
N ASN A 46 -4.16 18.22 -2.67
CA ASN A 46 -5.32 18.28 -3.58
C ASN A 46 -5.27 19.48 -4.55
N ASN A 47 -4.48 20.49 -4.23
CA ASN A 47 -4.29 21.67 -5.07
C ASN A 47 -3.10 21.53 -6.04
N LEU A 48 -2.36 20.43 -5.97
CA LEU A 48 -1.25 20.19 -6.87
C LEU A 48 -1.73 19.64 -8.22
N PRO A 49 -1.00 19.90 -9.30
CA PRO A 49 -1.33 19.33 -10.60
C PRO A 49 -1.25 17.80 -10.56
N VAL A 50 -2.14 17.18 -11.31
CA VAL A 50 -2.13 15.74 -11.56
C VAL A 50 -1.45 15.49 -12.90
N TYR A 51 -0.43 14.62 -12.88
CA TYR A 51 0.26 14.14 -14.07
C TYR A 51 -0.19 12.71 -14.34
N ILE A 52 -0.58 12.41 -15.57
CA ILE A 52 -1.03 11.08 -15.98
C ILE A 52 -0.29 10.69 -17.25
N GLU A 53 0.32 9.51 -17.22
CA GLU A 53 0.92 8.84 -18.36
C GLU A 53 0.18 7.51 -18.58
N ALA A 54 -0.09 7.14 -19.82
CA ALA A 54 -0.74 5.88 -20.18
C ALA A 54 -0.47 5.56 -21.66
N ASP A 55 -0.60 4.29 -22.05
CA ASP A 55 -0.45 3.89 -23.46
C ASP A 55 -1.60 4.42 -24.31
N LYS A 56 -2.80 4.53 -23.71
CA LYS A 56 -4.01 5.01 -24.36
C LYS A 56 -4.84 5.87 -23.43
N ALA A 57 -5.35 6.97 -23.94
CA ALA A 57 -6.33 7.81 -23.25
C ALA A 57 -7.55 8.06 -24.15
N GLU A 58 -8.73 7.94 -23.56
CA GLU A 58 -10.01 8.30 -24.19
C GLU A 58 -10.75 9.26 -23.25
N ILE A 59 -11.06 10.45 -23.75
CA ILE A 59 -11.62 11.54 -22.95
C ILE A 59 -12.93 11.99 -23.57
N ASN A 60 -14.03 11.77 -22.84
CA ASN A 60 -15.38 12.19 -23.20
C ASN A 60 -15.85 13.24 -22.19
N GLN A 61 -15.29 14.44 -22.31
CA GLN A 61 -15.62 15.53 -21.37
C GLN A 61 -17.08 16.01 -21.50
N PRO A 62 -17.70 16.43 -20.38
CA PRO A 62 -17.14 16.52 -19.03
C PRO A 62 -17.28 15.24 -18.19
N THR A 63 -17.81 14.17 -18.73
CA THR A 63 -18.38 13.07 -17.95
C THR A 63 -17.45 11.89 -17.71
N GLN A 64 -16.44 11.68 -18.58
CA GLN A 64 -15.62 10.47 -18.51
C GLN A 64 -14.21 10.69 -19.07
N ALA A 65 -13.22 10.08 -18.42
CA ALA A 65 -11.88 9.89 -18.94
C ALA A 65 -11.42 8.47 -18.61
N ILE A 66 -10.88 7.76 -19.61
CA ILE A 66 -10.39 6.39 -19.48
C ILE A 66 -8.91 6.37 -19.88
N TYR A 67 -8.06 5.84 -19.03
CA TYR A 67 -6.64 5.64 -19.26
C TYR A 67 -6.35 4.14 -19.21
N GLN A 68 -5.62 3.62 -20.19
CA GLN A 68 -5.36 2.19 -20.33
C GLN A 68 -3.92 1.91 -20.71
N GLY A 69 -3.37 0.84 -20.15
CA GLY A 69 -2.02 0.35 -20.36
C GLY A 69 -0.97 1.22 -19.65
N ASN A 70 -0.18 0.61 -18.77
CA ASN A 70 0.92 1.25 -18.05
C ASN A 70 0.56 2.63 -17.47
N VAL A 71 -0.62 2.70 -16.85
CA VAL A 71 -1.08 3.97 -16.27
C VAL A 71 -0.21 4.34 -15.08
N ASP A 72 0.39 5.53 -15.13
CA ASP A 72 1.16 6.14 -14.07
C ASP A 72 0.57 7.51 -13.74
N LEU A 73 0.05 7.68 -12.53
CA LEU A 73 -0.57 8.91 -12.06
C LEU A 73 0.18 9.44 -10.85
N LYS A 74 0.56 10.69 -10.90
CA LYS A 74 1.29 11.40 -9.84
C LYS A 74 0.60 12.70 -9.44
N GLN A 75 0.44 12.90 -8.14
CA GLN A 75 -0.04 14.15 -7.56
C GLN A 75 0.71 14.43 -6.25
N GLY A 76 1.72 15.28 -6.29
CA GLY A 76 2.57 15.54 -5.15
C GLY A 76 3.27 14.25 -4.68
N ASN A 77 2.96 13.83 -3.46
CA ASN A 77 3.47 12.59 -2.84
C ASN A 77 2.58 11.35 -3.08
N ARG A 78 1.51 11.49 -3.85
CA ARG A 78 0.65 10.37 -4.23
C ARG A 78 1.09 9.80 -5.56
N HIS A 79 1.21 8.51 -5.62
CA HIS A 79 1.56 7.77 -6.82
C HIS A 79 0.60 6.59 -7.01
N LEU A 80 0.01 6.47 -8.17
CA LEU A 80 -0.82 5.35 -8.57
C LEU A 80 -0.28 4.77 -9.87
N ALA A 81 0.12 3.52 -9.85
CA ALA A 81 0.45 2.74 -11.02
C ALA A 81 -0.63 1.67 -11.23
N GLY A 82 -1.02 1.40 -12.48
CA GLY A 82 -2.05 0.41 -12.74
C GLY A 82 -2.27 0.13 -14.22
N ASN A 83 -3.20 -0.78 -14.48
CA ASN A 83 -3.51 -1.22 -15.86
C ASN A 83 -4.58 -0.38 -16.51
N SER A 84 -5.62 0.00 -15.76
CA SER A 84 -6.71 0.83 -16.25
C SER A 84 -7.25 1.72 -15.14
N VAL A 85 -7.42 2.99 -15.48
CA VAL A 85 -8.05 4.00 -14.60
C VAL A 85 -9.14 4.69 -15.37
N GLU A 86 -10.38 4.59 -14.89
CA GLU A 86 -11.52 5.33 -15.42
C GLU A 86 -11.94 6.37 -14.38
N VAL A 87 -12.02 7.63 -14.78
CA VAL A 87 -12.63 8.70 -13.99
C VAL A 87 -13.97 9.03 -14.61
N LYS A 88 -15.04 8.95 -13.82
CA LYS A 88 -16.42 9.19 -14.28
C LYS A 88 -17.12 10.18 -13.36
N GLN A 89 -17.79 11.14 -13.99
CA GLN A 89 -18.67 12.07 -13.31
C GLN A 89 -20.12 11.58 -13.44
N THR A 90 -20.84 11.49 -12.33
CA THR A 90 -22.24 11.09 -12.25
C THR A 90 -23.05 12.15 -11.52
N GLY A 91 -24.36 12.23 -11.81
CA GLY A 91 -25.24 13.25 -11.23
C GLY A 91 -25.32 14.51 -12.05
N GLU A 92 -26.22 15.39 -11.66
CA GLU A 92 -26.48 16.67 -12.33
C GLU A 92 -26.42 17.84 -11.32
N GLY A 93 -25.99 19.00 -11.78
CA GLY A 93 -25.93 20.22 -10.98
C GLY A 93 -25.12 20.09 -9.71
N ASN A 94 -25.69 20.47 -8.58
CA ASN A 94 -25.01 20.44 -7.27
C ASN A 94 -24.86 19.05 -6.65
N GLN A 95 -25.39 17.99 -7.28
CA GLN A 95 -25.27 16.60 -6.82
C GLN A 95 -24.28 15.81 -7.67
N THR A 96 -23.42 16.49 -8.38
CA THR A 96 -22.37 15.86 -9.18
C THR A 96 -21.34 15.16 -8.28
N GLN A 97 -21.03 13.93 -8.60
CA GLN A 97 -20.01 13.13 -7.91
C GLN A 97 -19.01 12.57 -8.93
N ARG A 98 -17.75 12.55 -8.54
CA ARG A 98 -16.66 11.99 -9.36
C ARG A 98 -16.19 10.69 -8.75
N TRP A 99 -16.12 9.67 -9.58
CA TRP A 99 -15.65 8.34 -9.23
C TRP A 99 -14.43 7.97 -10.04
N ALA A 100 -13.45 7.35 -9.38
CA ALA A 100 -12.33 6.68 -10.03
C ALA A 100 -12.52 5.16 -9.89
N TYR A 101 -12.39 4.44 -11.00
CA TYR A 101 -12.40 2.99 -11.05
C TYR A 101 -11.04 2.49 -11.55
N LEU A 102 -10.42 1.61 -10.79
CA LEU A 102 -9.15 0.96 -11.11
C LEU A 102 -9.45 -0.49 -11.43
N ARG A 103 -8.86 -1.02 -12.49
CA ARG A 103 -9.10 -2.40 -12.93
C ARG A 103 -7.83 -3.07 -13.43
N GLY A 104 -7.72 -4.37 -13.13
CA GLY A 104 -6.67 -5.24 -13.65
C GLY A 104 -5.31 -5.04 -13.00
N GLY A 105 -5.30 -4.73 -11.72
CA GLY A 105 -4.11 -4.54 -10.90
C GLY A 105 -3.72 -3.07 -10.74
N PHE A 106 -3.42 -2.69 -9.50
CA PHE A 106 -2.92 -1.36 -9.18
C PHE A 106 -1.99 -1.38 -7.96
N ASP A 107 -1.12 -0.38 -7.90
CA ASP A 107 -0.23 -0.06 -6.78
C ASP A 107 -0.39 1.42 -6.44
N TYR A 108 -0.96 1.71 -5.28
CA TYR A 108 -1.11 3.08 -4.78
C TYR A 108 -0.17 3.30 -3.60
N LYS A 109 0.53 4.43 -3.61
CA LYS A 109 1.47 4.83 -2.56
C LYS A 109 1.31 6.30 -2.22
N ASP A 110 1.35 6.58 -0.93
CA ASP A 110 1.55 7.92 -0.39
C ASP A 110 2.43 7.86 0.88
N ASN A 111 2.52 8.96 1.65
CA ASN A 111 3.34 9.01 2.86
C ASN A 111 2.83 8.11 4.00
N GLN A 112 1.60 7.63 3.92
CA GLN A 112 0.92 6.93 5.01
C GLN A 112 0.57 5.49 4.67
N ILE A 113 0.24 5.23 3.40
CA ILE A 113 -0.23 3.92 2.95
C ILE A 113 0.48 3.45 1.69
N ASN A 114 0.61 2.14 1.58
CA ASN A 114 0.93 1.42 0.36
C ASN A 114 -0.17 0.38 0.16
N LEU A 115 -0.90 0.48 -0.93
CA LEU A 115 -2.07 -0.35 -1.20
C LEU A 115 -1.92 -1.02 -2.57
N LEU A 116 -1.92 -2.34 -2.57
CA LEU A 116 -1.93 -3.18 -3.76
C LEU A 116 -3.30 -3.84 -3.88
N GLY A 117 -3.80 -3.99 -5.09
CA GLY A 117 -5.07 -4.68 -5.31
C GLY A 117 -5.34 -4.93 -6.78
N ASN A 118 -6.40 -5.71 -7.07
CA ASN A 118 -6.82 -5.96 -8.43
C ASN A 118 -7.79 -4.90 -8.94
N ASP A 119 -8.85 -4.66 -8.19
CA ASP A 119 -9.86 -3.67 -8.57
C ASP A 119 -10.17 -2.75 -7.39
N ALA A 120 -10.45 -1.49 -7.70
CA ALA A 120 -10.88 -0.53 -6.71
C ALA A 120 -11.88 0.47 -7.28
N SER A 121 -12.68 1.06 -6.41
CA SER A 121 -13.53 2.19 -6.73
C SER A 121 -13.44 3.23 -5.62
N PHE A 122 -13.21 4.47 -5.99
CA PHE A 122 -13.09 5.60 -5.07
C PHE A 122 -14.00 6.75 -5.49
N ASN A 123 -14.77 7.26 -4.54
CA ASN A 123 -15.45 8.54 -4.69
C ASN A 123 -14.45 9.66 -4.37
N LEU A 124 -14.12 10.47 -5.36
CA LEU A 124 -13.10 11.50 -5.25
C LEU A 124 -13.55 12.71 -4.42
N ASP A 125 -14.86 12.89 -4.24
CA ASP A 125 -15.43 14.00 -3.49
C ASP A 125 -15.60 13.63 -2.02
N SER A 126 -16.17 12.46 -1.70
CA SER A 126 -16.33 11.97 -0.32
C SER A 126 -15.09 11.29 0.24
N LYS A 127 -14.11 10.94 -0.60
CA LYS A 127 -12.86 10.23 -0.27
C LYS A 127 -13.07 8.83 0.31
N ASN A 128 -14.20 8.20 -0.01
CA ASN A 128 -14.52 6.82 0.35
C ASN A 128 -14.32 5.89 -0.83
N GLY A 129 -13.96 4.64 -0.56
CA GLY A 129 -13.76 3.67 -1.61
C GLY A 129 -13.78 2.24 -1.13
N ASN A 130 -13.82 1.32 -2.10
CA ASN A 130 -13.71 -0.11 -1.89
C ASN A 130 -12.54 -0.64 -2.71
N VAL A 131 -11.84 -1.61 -2.15
CA VAL A 131 -10.78 -2.36 -2.82
C VAL A 131 -11.17 -3.83 -2.79
N THR A 132 -10.98 -4.51 -3.92
CA THR A 132 -11.21 -5.94 -4.05
C THR A 132 -9.88 -6.64 -4.27
N ASP A 133 -9.69 -7.76 -3.59
CA ASP A 133 -8.47 -8.58 -3.67
C ASP A 133 -7.19 -7.78 -3.35
N ALA A 134 -7.21 -7.10 -2.19
CA ALA A 134 -6.06 -6.37 -1.64
C ALA A 134 -5.17 -7.27 -0.77
#